data_483533f4c2fda841ec3b053ee2677373
#
_entry.id   483533f4c2fda841ec3b053ee2677373
#
_cell.length_a   1.000
_cell.length_b   1.000
_cell.length_c   1.000
_cell.angle_alpha   90.00
_cell.angle_beta   90.00
_cell.angle_gamma   90.00
#
_symmetry.space_group_name_H-M   'P 1'
#
loop_
_entity.id
_entity.type
_entity.pdbx_description
1 polymer ?
#
loop_
_entity_poly.entity_id
_entity_poly.type
_entity_poly.pdbx_seq_one_letter_code
_entity_poly.pdbx_strand_id
1 'polypeptide(L)'
;EIIPQAIDKCKVVSYQYDGYWTDIGNIYSFFEANLGLTDDLPDFNLFDNNKAIYTRARMLPPAKVSGTTLEKTIIAEGSIINASRMEQCVVGIRSRVGHGSTIVSSYLMGNDYYETLADITSANEKGIPLLGIGNRCYIKNAIIDKNCRIGDEVRINGGTHLENTDQPLYTIKDGIVVVKKGAIIPNGFVI
;
A
#
# COMPACT_ATOMS: atom_id res chain seq x y z
N GLU A 1 -21.65 -23.53 -3.49
CA GLU A 1 -21.70 -22.25 -4.19
C GLU A 1 -23.14 -21.80 -4.28
N ILE A 2 -23.44 -20.56 -3.85
CA ILE A 2 -24.80 -20.12 -3.50
C ILE A 2 -25.70 -20.01 -4.75
N ILE A 3 -25.23 -19.31 -5.79
CA ILE A 3 -26.06 -19.02 -6.97
C ILE A 3 -26.49 -20.30 -7.72
N PRO A 4 -25.63 -21.25 -8.08
CA PRO A 4 -26.02 -22.49 -8.70
C PRO A 4 -27.06 -23.28 -7.90
N GLN A 5 -26.93 -23.31 -6.56
CA GLN A 5 -27.91 -24.00 -5.71
C GLN A 5 -29.25 -23.27 -5.57
N ALA A 6 -29.25 -21.94 -5.76
CA ALA A 6 -30.44 -21.11 -5.67
C ALA A 6 -31.31 -21.17 -6.96
N ILE A 7 -30.68 -21.38 -8.12
CA ILE A 7 -31.40 -21.39 -9.41
C ILE A 7 -32.54 -22.43 -9.43
N ASP A 8 -32.30 -23.61 -8.84
CA ASP A 8 -33.27 -24.68 -8.81
C ASP A 8 -34.37 -24.52 -7.72
N LYS A 9 -34.16 -23.63 -6.75
CA LYS A 9 -35.03 -23.50 -5.57
C LYS A 9 -35.70 -22.14 -5.43
N CYS A 10 -35.17 -21.12 -6.07
CA CYS A 10 -35.61 -19.73 -5.93
C CYS A 10 -35.74 -19.06 -7.30
N LYS A 11 -36.57 -18.04 -7.38
CA LYS A 11 -36.61 -17.15 -8.56
C LYS A 11 -35.35 -16.25 -8.50
N VAL A 12 -34.37 -16.55 -9.36
CA VAL A 12 -33.16 -15.75 -9.53
C VAL A 12 -33.37 -14.79 -10.69
N VAL A 13 -33.15 -13.51 -10.47
CA VAL A 13 -33.22 -12.45 -11.49
C VAL A 13 -31.91 -11.69 -11.54
N SER A 14 -31.53 -11.23 -12.74
CA SER A 14 -30.37 -10.34 -12.91
C SER A 14 -30.78 -8.89 -12.69
N TYR A 15 -29.86 -8.10 -12.09
CA TYR A 15 -29.97 -6.65 -12.02
C TYR A 15 -28.78 -6.07 -12.77
N GLN A 16 -29.05 -5.24 -13.78
CA GLN A 16 -28.01 -4.54 -14.51
C GLN A 16 -27.60 -3.29 -13.69
N TYR A 17 -26.32 -3.17 -13.40
CA TYR A 17 -25.73 -2.04 -12.69
C TYR A 17 -24.89 -1.21 -13.67
N ASP A 18 -25.23 0.07 -13.85
CA ASP A 18 -24.57 0.98 -14.80
C ASP A 18 -23.57 1.93 -14.12
N GLY A 19 -23.31 1.77 -12.81
CA GLY A 19 -22.35 2.55 -12.07
C GLY A 19 -20.91 2.02 -12.17
N TYR A 20 -19.98 2.68 -11.48
CA TYR A 20 -18.59 2.22 -11.40
C TYR A 20 -18.50 0.83 -10.78
N TRP A 21 -17.88 -0.09 -11.49
CA TRP A 21 -17.57 -1.44 -11.04
C TRP A 21 -16.23 -1.89 -11.64
N THR A 22 -15.36 -2.46 -10.85
CA THR A 22 -14.10 -3.05 -11.33
C THR A 22 -13.81 -4.35 -10.59
N ASP A 23 -13.25 -5.31 -11.31
CA ASP A 23 -12.74 -6.56 -10.74
C ASP A 23 -11.27 -6.38 -10.33
N ILE A 24 -10.98 -6.58 -9.05
CA ILE A 24 -9.62 -6.51 -8.48
C ILE A 24 -8.99 -7.91 -8.31
N GLY A 25 -9.35 -8.85 -9.15
CA GLY A 25 -8.91 -10.25 -9.09
C GLY A 25 -7.43 -10.50 -9.42
N ASN A 26 -6.68 -9.49 -9.85
CA ASN A 26 -5.25 -9.60 -10.12
C ASN A 26 -4.48 -8.38 -9.58
N ILE A 27 -3.13 -8.48 -9.56
CA ILE A 27 -2.25 -7.43 -9.01
C ILE A 27 -2.42 -6.11 -9.75
N TYR A 28 -2.50 -6.15 -11.08
CA TYR A 28 -2.62 -4.95 -11.90
C TYR A 28 -3.92 -4.20 -11.61
N SER A 29 -5.08 -4.86 -11.71
CA SER A 29 -6.36 -4.20 -11.44
C SER A 29 -6.51 -3.74 -9.99
N PHE A 30 -5.96 -4.46 -9.02
CA PHE A 30 -5.89 -4.03 -7.64
C PHE A 30 -5.04 -2.74 -7.50
N PHE A 31 -3.88 -2.69 -8.13
CA PHE A 31 -2.97 -1.55 -8.12
C PHE A 31 -3.59 -0.30 -8.73
N GLU A 32 -4.13 -0.42 -9.94
CA GLU A 32 -4.80 0.68 -10.66
C GLU A 32 -6.02 1.20 -9.89
N ALA A 33 -6.87 0.32 -9.38
CA ALA A 33 -8.05 0.73 -8.61
C ALA A 33 -7.69 1.53 -7.34
N ASN A 34 -6.57 1.19 -6.67
CA ASN A 34 -6.10 1.94 -5.52
C ASN A 34 -5.46 3.27 -5.92
N LEU A 35 -4.60 3.30 -6.93
CA LEU A 35 -3.96 4.54 -7.36
C LEU A 35 -4.95 5.52 -8.00
N GLY A 36 -5.96 5.03 -8.71
CA GLY A 36 -7.04 5.86 -9.26
C GLY A 36 -7.82 6.66 -8.20
N LEU A 37 -7.79 6.24 -6.93
CA LEU A 37 -8.35 7.04 -5.83
C LEU A 37 -7.63 8.38 -5.63
N THR A 38 -6.40 8.51 -6.11
CA THR A 38 -5.57 9.72 -5.98
C THR A 38 -5.78 10.74 -7.10
N ASP A 39 -6.58 10.40 -8.10
CA ASP A 39 -6.89 11.29 -9.21
C ASP A 39 -7.74 12.48 -8.77
N ASP A 40 -7.65 13.59 -9.50
CA ASP A 40 -8.41 14.81 -9.21
C ASP A 40 -9.93 14.57 -9.29
N LEU A 41 -10.35 13.70 -10.24
CA LEU A 41 -11.72 13.23 -10.39
C LEU A 41 -11.73 11.71 -10.44
N PRO A 42 -11.67 11.04 -9.27
CA PRO A 42 -11.63 9.59 -9.23
C PRO A 42 -12.99 8.99 -9.62
N ASP A 43 -12.98 7.87 -10.34
CA ASP A 43 -14.20 7.13 -10.69
C ASP A 43 -14.97 6.67 -9.44
N PHE A 44 -14.25 6.38 -8.36
CA PHE A 44 -14.79 6.07 -7.04
C PHE A 44 -14.39 7.14 -6.02
N ASN A 45 -15.36 7.95 -5.57
CA ASN A 45 -15.11 9.04 -4.64
C ASN A 45 -15.23 8.57 -3.17
N LEU A 46 -14.13 8.59 -2.43
CA LEU A 46 -14.09 8.28 -0.99
C LEU A 46 -14.77 9.36 -0.12
N PHE A 47 -14.94 10.58 -0.64
CA PHE A 47 -15.39 11.75 0.11
C PHE A 47 -16.88 12.07 -0.13
N ASP A 48 -17.68 11.08 -0.56
CA ASP A 48 -19.13 11.25 -0.75
C ASP A 48 -19.89 10.99 0.56
N ASN A 49 -20.42 12.04 1.15
CA ASN A 49 -21.21 11.96 2.39
C ASN A 49 -22.48 11.10 2.27
N ASN A 50 -23.03 10.95 1.06
CA ASN A 50 -24.23 10.16 0.82
C ASN A 50 -23.93 8.66 0.63
N LYS A 51 -22.66 8.30 0.49
CA LYS A 51 -22.19 6.92 0.27
C LYS A 51 -21.12 6.56 1.29
N ALA A 52 -21.44 6.67 2.57
CA ALA A 52 -20.51 6.37 3.65
C ALA A 52 -19.98 4.92 3.57
N ILE A 53 -18.66 4.77 3.70
CA ILE A 53 -18.02 3.46 3.74
C ILE A 53 -18.01 2.98 5.20
N TYR A 54 -18.80 1.94 5.48
CA TYR A 54 -18.86 1.33 6.80
C TYR A 54 -17.68 0.40 7.02
N THR A 55 -16.70 0.85 7.79
CA THR A 55 -15.52 0.07 8.16
C THR A 55 -15.26 0.17 9.66
N ARG A 56 -14.41 -0.72 10.18
CA ARG A 56 -14.04 -0.68 11.59
C ARG A 56 -13.22 0.58 11.91
N ALA A 57 -13.71 1.45 12.75
CA ALA A 57 -12.94 2.57 13.27
C ALA A 57 -11.74 2.06 14.09
N ARG A 58 -10.54 2.55 13.76
CA ARG A 58 -9.29 2.16 14.44
C ARG A 58 -8.93 3.10 15.59
N MET A 59 -9.57 4.28 15.67
CA MET A 59 -9.30 5.34 16.65
C MET A 59 -7.81 5.67 16.77
N LEU A 60 -7.17 5.86 15.62
CA LEU A 60 -5.76 6.19 15.52
C LEU A 60 -5.56 7.71 15.59
N PRO A 61 -4.37 8.19 15.99
CA PRO A 61 -4.05 9.60 15.92
C PRO A 61 -4.00 10.08 14.46
N PRO A 62 -4.14 11.38 14.19
CA PRO A 62 -3.92 11.95 12.88
C PRO A 62 -2.54 11.57 12.31
N ALA A 63 -2.42 11.54 10.99
CA ALA A 63 -1.13 11.34 10.34
C ALA A 63 -0.19 12.52 10.63
N LYS A 64 1.08 12.21 10.95
CA LYS A 64 2.14 13.21 11.16
C LYS A 64 3.04 13.27 9.93
N VAL A 65 3.06 14.42 9.26
CA VAL A 65 3.89 14.64 8.06
C VAL A 65 4.90 15.76 8.35
N SER A 66 6.17 15.55 7.99
CA SER A 66 7.24 16.50 8.21
C SER A 66 8.23 16.54 7.04
N GLY A 67 8.45 17.73 6.48
CA GLY A 67 9.45 17.95 5.43
C GLY A 67 9.18 17.23 4.11
N THR A 68 7.92 16.88 3.83
CA THR A 68 7.53 16.06 2.68
C THR A 68 6.79 16.89 1.64
N THR A 69 7.18 16.82 0.37
CA THR A 69 6.36 17.26 -0.75
C THR A 69 5.36 16.17 -1.11
N LEU A 70 4.07 16.52 -1.10
CA LEU A 70 2.98 15.60 -1.42
C LEU A 70 2.28 16.03 -2.69
N GLU A 71 2.05 15.09 -3.60
CA GLU A 71 1.26 15.29 -4.81
C GLU A 71 0.38 14.05 -5.04
N LYS A 72 -0.93 14.24 -5.27
CA LYS A 72 -1.89 13.15 -5.50
C LYS A 72 -1.72 11.99 -4.53
N THR A 73 -1.71 12.28 -3.23
CA THR A 73 -1.37 11.30 -2.20
C THR A 73 -2.46 11.23 -1.12
N ILE A 74 -2.93 10.03 -0.83
CA ILE A 74 -3.88 9.74 0.25
C ILE A 74 -3.11 9.10 1.41
N ILE A 75 -3.22 9.65 2.61
CA ILE A 75 -2.52 9.16 3.80
C ILE A 75 -3.53 8.83 4.90
N ALA A 76 -3.56 7.57 5.32
CA ALA A 76 -4.41 7.11 6.39
C ALA A 76 -3.87 7.48 7.78
N GLU A 77 -4.77 7.43 8.78
CA GLU A 77 -4.50 7.75 10.18
C GLU A 77 -3.33 6.96 10.79
N GLY A 78 -2.69 7.55 11.79
CA GLY A 78 -1.61 6.93 12.55
C GLY A 78 -0.28 6.83 11.81
N SER A 79 -0.16 7.41 10.63
CA SER A 79 1.06 7.36 9.81
C SER A 79 2.07 8.44 10.23
N ILE A 80 3.37 8.13 10.09
CA ILE A 80 4.48 9.06 10.35
C ILE A 80 5.33 9.13 9.09
N ILE A 81 5.27 10.27 8.39
CA ILE A 81 5.89 10.46 7.08
C ILE A 81 6.95 11.55 7.17
N ASN A 82 8.20 11.19 6.90
CA ASN A 82 9.36 12.08 6.81
C ASN A 82 10.03 12.00 5.43
N ALA A 83 9.34 11.49 4.42
CA ALA A 83 9.83 11.39 3.05
C ALA A 83 10.23 12.76 2.49
N SER A 84 11.12 12.80 1.50
CA SER A 84 11.35 14.01 0.71
C SER A 84 10.20 14.29 -0.26
N ARG A 85 9.69 13.25 -0.91
CA ARG A 85 8.60 13.36 -1.87
C ARG A 85 7.74 12.10 -1.88
N MET A 86 6.43 12.31 -2.02
CA MET A 86 5.47 11.26 -2.34
C MET A 86 4.54 11.76 -3.46
N GLU A 87 4.36 10.95 -4.48
CA GLU A 87 3.59 11.28 -5.66
C GLU A 87 2.73 10.09 -6.09
N GLN A 88 1.43 10.32 -6.29
CA GLN A 88 0.47 9.29 -6.68
C GLN A 88 0.55 8.06 -5.77
N CYS A 89 0.39 8.28 -4.47
CA CYS A 89 0.53 7.23 -3.46
C CYS A 89 -0.73 7.06 -2.62
N VAL A 90 -1.03 5.81 -2.29
CA VAL A 90 -2.00 5.47 -1.25
C VAL A 90 -1.25 4.87 -0.06
N VAL A 91 -1.42 5.46 1.11
CA VAL A 91 -0.67 5.11 2.33
C VAL A 91 -1.64 4.61 3.39
N GLY A 92 -1.57 3.35 3.71
CA GLY A 92 -2.37 2.69 4.74
C GLY A 92 -2.01 3.12 6.16
N ILE A 93 -2.84 2.69 7.11
CA ILE A 93 -2.72 3.06 8.53
C ILE A 93 -1.36 2.68 9.14
N ARG A 94 -0.88 3.48 10.10
CA ARG A 94 0.36 3.24 10.86
C ARG A 94 1.62 3.12 9.99
N SER A 95 1.59 3.63 8.76
CA SER A 95 2.78 3.61 7.91
C SER A 95 3.89 4.49 8.49
N ARG A 96 5.14 4.05 8.33
CA ARG A 96 6.32 4.87 8.60
C ARG A 96 7.14 4.98 7.33
N VAL A 97 7.55 6.22 7.00
CA VAL A 97 8.49 6.49 5.90
C VAL A 97 9.60 7.38 6.43
N GLY A 98 10.82 6.91 6.28
CA GLY A 98 12.03 7.57 6.77
C GLY A 98 12.46 8.78 5.94
N HIS A 99 13.44 9.52 6.49
CA HIS A 99 13.94 10.76 5.90
C HIS A 99 14.60 10.55 4.53
N GLY A 100 14.42 11.52 3.65
CA GLY A 100 15.09 11.53 2.34
C GLY A 100 14.54 10.51 1.34
N SER A 101 13.50 9.75 1.70
CA SER A 101 12.90 8.76 0.83
C SER A 101 11.97 9.38 -0.20
N THR A 102 11.91 8.80 -1.40
CA THR A 102 11.03 9.18 -2.49
C THR A 102 10.16 8.01 -2.87
N ILE A 103 8.84 8.21 -2.85
CA ILE A 103 7.85 7.18 -3.18
C ILE A 103 7.00 7.70 -4.33
N VAL A 104 6.89 6.93 -5.41
CA VAL A 104 6.14 7.32 -6.62
C VAL A 104 5.24 6.18 -7.07
N SER A 105 4.02 6.50 -7.46
CA SER A 105 3.04 5.53 -8.00
C SER A 105 3.06 4.22 -7.21
N SER A 106 2.77 4.31 -5.90
CA SER A 106 2.93 3.14 -5.03
C SER A 106 1.84 3.04 -3.97
N TYR A 107 1.48 1.81 -3.62
CA TYR A 107 0.55 1.51 -2.55
C TYR A 107 1.28 0.91 -1.34
N LEU A 108 1.24 1.61 -0.22
CA LEU A 108 1.75 1.16 1.06
C LEU A 108 0.57 0.67 1.91
N MET A 109 0.45 -0.63 2.16
CA MET A 109 -0.70 -1.19 2.88
C MET A 109 -0.68 -0.90 4.39
N GLY A 110 0.42 -0.35 4.90
CA GLY A 110 0.57 0.07 6.29
C GLY A 110 0.89 -1.07 7.26
N ASN A 111 0.62 -0.83 8.53
CA ASN A 111 0.98 -1.75 9.59
C ASN A 111 -0.19 -2.08 10.52
N ASP A 112 -0.18 -3.27 11.08
CA ASP A 112 -1.21 -3.73 12.02
C ASP A 112 -0.95 -3.21 13.45
N TYR A 113 0.29 -2.83 13.78
CA TYR A 113 0.74 -2.37 15.09
C TYR A 113 1.85 -1.33 14.99
N TYR A 114 2.18 -0.68 16.10
CA TYR A 114 3.39 0.12 16.29
C TYR A 114 4.44 -0.70 17.04
N GLU A 115 5.71 -0.51 16.70
CA GLU A 115 6.81 -1.06 17.50
C GLU A 115 6.90 -0.35 18.86
N THR A 116 7.11 -1.12 19.92
CA THR A 116 7.45 -0.59 21.23
C THR A 116 8.94 -0.18 21.28
N LEU A 117 9.34 0.57 22.31
CA LEU A 117 10.77 0.91 22.50
C LEU A 117 11.63 -0.35 22.64
N ALA A 118 11.11 -1.40 23.28
CA ALA A 118 11.81 -2.67 23.41
C ALA A 118 12.01 -3.36 22.07
N ASP A 119 10.98 -3.35 21.20
CA ASP A 119 11.07 -3.91 19.84
C ASP A 119 12.13 -3.17 19.01
N ILE A 120 12.13 -1.83 19.08
CA ILE A 120 13.10 -0.98 18.36
C ILE A 120 14.53 -1.26 18.84
N THR A 121 14.75 -1.35 20.16
CA THR A 121 16.07 -1.66 20.73
C THR A 121 16.54 -3.05 20.27
N SER A 122 15.68 -4.07 20.39
CA SER A 122 16.02 -5.42 19.94
C SER A 122 16.28 -5.52 18.44
N ALA A 123 15.52 -4.77 17.61
CA ALA A 123 15.74 -4.74 16.17
C ALA A 123 17.11 -4.11 15.84
N ASN A 124 17.46 -3.00 16.49
CA ASN A 124 18.75 -2.33 16.30
C ASN A 124 19.92 -3.22 16.70
N GLU A 125 19.85 -3.92 17.84
CA GLU A 125 20.87 -4.86 18.28
C GLU A 125 21.09 -6.02 17.30
N LYS A 126 20.03 -6.44 16.62
CA LYS A 126 20.06 -7.53 15.63
C LYS A 126 20.34 -7.05 14.18
N GLY A 127 20.48 -5.74 13.97
CA GLY A 127 20.63 -5.17 12.64
C GLY A 127 19.42 -5.37 11.73
N ILE A 128 18.22 -5.54 12.32
CA ILE A 128 16.96 -5.70 11.59
C ILE A 128 16.37 -4.31 11.33
N PRO A 129 15.95 -3.99 10.07
CA PRO A 129 15.26 -2.73 9.78
C PRO A 129 13.99 -2.57 10.63
N LEU A 130 13.67 -1.33 10.97
CA LEU A 130 12.44 -1.01 11.69
C LEU A 130 11.21 -1.20 10.79
N LEU A 131 10.05 -1.32 11.40
CA LEU A 131 8.78 -1.48 10.72
C LEU A 131 8.47 -0.26 9.84
N GLY A 132 8.16 -0.51 8.56
CA GLY A 132 7.91 0.53 7.56
C GLY A 132 9.07 0.68 6.57
N ILE A 133 9.27 1.89 6.06
CA ILE A 133 10.28 2.22 5.05
C ILE A 133 11.38 3.06 5.69
N GLY A 134 12.62 2.65 5.51
CA GLY A 134 13.82 3.30 6.01
C GLY A 134 14.11 4.65 5.35
N ASN A 135 15.34 5.14 5.56
CA ASN A 135 15.79 6.44 5.08
C ASN A 135 16.39 6.32 3.67
N ARG A 136 16.31 7.41 2.89
CA ARG A 136 16.93 7.55 1.55
C ARG A 136 16.54 6.43 0.57
N CYS A 137 15.34 5.87 0.73
CA CYS A 137 14.79 4.87 -0.18
C CYS A 137 14.23 5.52 -1.44
N TYR A 138 14.24 4.78 -2.54
CA TYR A 138 13.50 5.11 -3.75
C TYR A 138 12.57 3.95 -4.09
N ILE A 139 11.27 4.20 -4.09
CA ILE A 139 10.24 3.18 -4.37
C ILE A 139 9.32 3.71 -5.45
N LYS A 140 9.17 2.94 -6.52
CA LYS A 140 8.31 3.29 -7.65
C LYS A 140 7.59 2.05 -8.18
N ASN A 141 6.32 2.22 -8.61
CA ASN A 141 5.46 1.17 -9.14
C ASN A 141 5.46 -0.08 -8.26
N ALA A 142 5.15 0.12 -6.98
CA ALA A 142 5.24 -0.96 -6.00
C ALA A 142 4.03 -1.03 -5.09
N ILE A 143 3.75 -2.23 -4.63
CA ILE A 143 2.86 -2.53 -3.51
C ILE A 143 3.74 -3.01 -2.36
N ILE A 144 3.73 -2.30 -1.25
CA ILE A 144 4.38 -2.74 -0.02
C ILE A 144 3.30 -3.28 0.89
N ASP A 145 3.25 -4.60 1.03
CA ASP A 145 2.24 -5.27 1.84
C ASP A 145 2.48 -4.99 3.34
N LYS A 146 1.57 -5.45 4.17
CA LYS A 146 1.54 -5.13 5.60
C LYS A 146 2.76 -5.63 6.38
N ASN A 147 3.15 -4.83 7.36
CA ASN A 147 4.19 -5.18 8.34
C ASN A 147 5.56 -5.44 7.72
N CYS A 148 5.84 -4.85 6.56
CA CYS A 148 7.16 -4.92 5.93
C CYS A 148 8.19 -4.08 6.68
N ARG A 149 9.44 -4.53 6.63
CA ARG A 149 10.62 -3.87 7.17
C ARG A 149 11.58 -3.58 6.04
N ILE A 150 11.54 -2.37 5.54
CA ILE A 150 12.39 -1.93 4.42
C ILE A 150 13.55 -1.15 5.00
N GLY A 151 14.76 -1.62 4.77
CA GLY A 151 15.98 -0.99 5.26
C GLY A 151 16.27 0.37 4.63
N ASP A 152 17.37 0.98 5.03
CA ASP A 152 17.83 2.24 4.47
C ASP A 152 18.41 2.05 3.06
N GLU A 153 18.31 3.08 2.22
CA GLU A 153 18.91 3.14 0.86
C GLU A 153 18.40 2.05 -0.11
N VAL A 154 17.23 1.48 0.18
CA VAL A 154 16.58 0.49 -0.69
C VAL A 154 16.08 1.17 -1.96
N ARG A 155 16.28 0.51 -3.11
CA ARG A 155 15.80 0.96 -4.42
C ARG A 155 14.88 -0.10 -5.03
N ILE A 156 13.62 0.22 -5.15
CA ILE A 156 12.61 -0.59 -5.84
C ILE A 156 12.10 0.25 -7.01
N ASN A 157 12.49 -0.12 -8.22
CA ASN A 157 12.13 0.61 -9.44
C ASN A 157 11.27 -0.26 -10.36
N GLY A 158 10.03 -0.46 -9.98
CA GLY A 158 9.05 -1.18 -10.80
C GLY A 158 8.83 -0.51 -12.16
N GLY A 159 8.56 -1.33 -13.17
CA GLY A 159 8.32 -0.89 -14.54
C GLY A 159 8.36 -2.05 -15.52
N THR A 160 7.98 -1.77 -16.78
CA THR A 160 7.89 -2.78 -17.86
C THR A 160 9.23 -3.41 -18.27
N HIS A 161 10.34 -2.87 -17.75
CA HIS A 161 11.69 -3.43 -17.94
C HIS A 161 11.97 -4.65 -17.06
N LEU A 162 11.11 -4.92 -16.07
CA LEU A 162 11.25 -6.05 -15.16
C LEU A 162 10.45 -7.25 -15.66
N GLU A 163 11.10 -8.42 -15.65
CA GLU A 163 10.43 -9.69 -15.95
C GLU A 163 9.60 -10.18 -14.76
N ASN A 164 8.49 -10.86 -15.07
CA ASN A 164 7.65 -11.47 -14.04
C ASN A 164 8.46 -12.53 -13.27
N THR A 165 8.47 -12.44 -11.95
CA THR A 165 9.17 -13.37 -11.07
C THR A 165 8.49 -13.52 -9.73
N ASP A 166 8.68 -14.66 -9.07
CA ASP A 166 8.24 -14.90 -7.70
C ASP A 166 9.42 -15.30 -6.82
N GLN A 167 9.80 -14.41 -5.92
CA GLN A 167 10.89 -14.56 -4.98
C GLN A 167 10.36 -14.71 -3.56
N PRO A 168 11.12 -15.20 -2.59
CA PRO A 168 10.67 -15.36 -1.21
C PRO A 168 10.15 -14.06 -0.57
N LEU A 169 10.79 -12.91 -0.84
CA LEU A 169 10.48 -11.61 -0.23
C LEU A 169 9.58 -10.73 -1.09
N TYR A 170 9.54 -10.95 -2.40
CA TYR A 170 8.77 -10.13 -3.34
C TYR A 170 8.32 -10.92 -4.56
N THR A 171 7.34 -10.39 -5.26
CA THR A 171 6.86 -10.86 -6.57
C THR A 171 6.87 -9.68 -7.54
N ILE A 172 7.26 -9.91 -8.78
CA ILE A 172 7.10 -8.93 -9.87
C ILE A 172 6.04 -9.47 -10.81
N LYS A 173 5.02 -8.68 -11.07
CA LYS A 173 3.95 -9.01 -12.01
C LYS A 173 3.57 -7.77 -12.81
N ASP A 174 3.67 -7.87 -14.14
CA ASP A 174 3.32 -6.79 -15.08
C ASP A 174 4.03 -5.46 -14.77
N GLY A 175 5.29 -5.54 -14.33
CA GLY A 175 6.11 -4.39 -13.94
C GLY A 175 5.82 -3.84 -12.54
N ILE A 176 4.86 -4.39 -11.81
CA ILE A 176 4.56 -3.99 -10.43
C ILE A 176 5.35 -4.88 -9.48
N VAL A 177 6.12 -4.27 -8.58
CA VAL A 177 6.86 -4.98 -7.54
C VAL A 177 6.00 -5.08 -6.29
N VAL A 178 5.68 -6.29 -5.87
CA VAL A 178 4.91 -6.56 -4.65
C VAL A 178 5.86 -7.10 -3.58
N VAL A 179 6.17 -6.30 -2.57
CA VAL A 179 6.90 -6.78 -1.38
C VAL A 179 5.92 -7.50 -0.48
N LYS A 180 6.21 -8.77 -0.20
CA LYS A 180 5.28 -9.68 0.49
C LYS A 180 5.13 -9.31 1.96
N LYS A 181 3.96 -9.57 2.53
CA LYS A 181 3.63 -9.29 3.93
C LYS A 181 4.72 -9.78 4.91
N GLY A 182 5.14 -8.87 5.79
CA GLY A 182 6.16 -9.17 6.79
C GLY A 182 7.58 -9.36 6.26
N ALA A 183 7.82 -9.09 4.97
CA ALA A 183 9.16 -9.22 4.39
C ALA A 183 10.14 -8.23 5.04
N ILE A 184 11.37 -8.71 5.23
CA ILE A 184 12.50 -7.92 5.71
C ILE A 184 13.45 -7.70 4.54
N ILE A 185 13.48 -6.48 4.02
CA ILE A 185 14.35 -6.06 2.93
C ILE A 185 15.57 -5.37 3.54
N PRO A 186 16.80 -5.90 3.35
CA PRO A 186 18.00 -5.34 3.97
C PRO A 186 18.36 -3.96 3.39
N ASN A 187 19.24 -3.23 4.10
CA ASN A 187 19.76 -1.96 3.63
C ASN A 187 20.43 -2.10 2.25
N GLY A 188 20.26 -1.09 1.40
CA GLY A 188 20.89 -1.03 0.08
C GLY A 188 20.38 -2.05 -0.95
N PHE A 189 19.30 -2.77 -0.65
CA PHE A 189 18.71 -3.74 -1.58
C PHE A 189 18.16 -3.05 -2.85
N VAL A 190 18.34 -3.66 -4.02
CA VAL A 190 17.97 -3.07 -5.31
C VAL A 190 17.15 -4.08 -6.13
N ILE A 191 16.01 -3.61 -6.66
CA ILE A 191 15.16 -4.26 -7.69
C ILE A 191 14.97 -3.28 -8.83
#